data_d479e391655e1e26ff225bd8ff11e916
#
_entry.id   d479e391655e1e26ff225bd8ff11e916
#
_cell.length_a   1.000
_cell.length_b   1.000
_cell.length_c   1.000
_cell.angle_alpha   90.00
_cell.angle_beta   90.00
_cell.angle_gamma   90.00
#
_symmetry.space_group_name_H-M   'P 1'
#
loop_
_entity.id
_entity.type
_entity.pdbx_description
1 polymer ?
#
loop_
_entity_poly.entity_id
_entity_poly.type
_entity_poly.pdbx_seq_one_letter_code
_entity_poly.pdbx_strand_id
1 'polypeptide(L)'
;MALGALVELVSLEGERSVPVCDVFLGPGRTCLKPHELIRGIVIPDRGHPSAFVKLARRKSQDIAQVSAAVRLDMDGDVCRDVVIGMGAVAATVVRAKSFEILLRGLPIEEGLAQLRGAVPTEASLRSPRNRAYKEAVMGVIVERAVRKALGRRSSCL
;
A
#
# COMPACT_ATOMS: atom_id res chain seq x y z
N MET A 1 0.61 -6.96 1.46
CA MET A 1 -0.51 -6.50 0.61
C MET A 1 -0.03 -6.22 -0.81
N ALA A 2 0.76 -5.18 -1.10
CA ALA A 2 1.19 -4.88 -2.48
C ALA A 2 1.90 -6.06 -3.17
N LEU A 3 2.75 -6.80 -2.47
CA LEU A 3 3.48 -7.95 -3.00
C LEU A 3 2.67 -9.27 -3.02
N GLY A 4 1.42 -9.27 -2.54
CA GLY A 4 0.61 -10.49 -2.46
C GLY A 4 1.10 -11.51 -1.43
N ALA A 5 1.74 -11.05 -0.34
CA ALA A 5 2.30 -11.94 0.67
C ALA A 5 1.22 -12.75 1.40
N LEU A 6 1.59 -13.99 1.76
CA LEU A 6 0.83 -14.90 2.59
C LEU A 6 1.47 -14.99 3.97
N VAL A 7 0.64 -15.10 5.00
CA VAL A 7 1.07 -15.36 6.37
C VAL A 7 0.79 -16.82 6.70
N GLU A 8 1.80 -17.57 7.09
CA GLU A 8 1.68 -18.95 7.51
C GLU A 8 1.42 -19.02 9.00
N LEU A 9 0.28 -19.59 9.35
CA LEU A 9 -0.17 -19.80 10.73
C LEU A 9 -0.06 -21.29 11.09
N VAL A 10 0.43 -21.57 12.28
CA VAL A 10 0.63 -22.93 12.79
C VAL A 10 0.02 -23.07 14.18
N SER A 11 -0.55 -24.22 14.43
CA SER A 11 -1.05 -24.64 15.75
C SER A 11 -0.83 -26.15 15.95
N LEU A 12 -1.17 -26.66 17.10
CA LEU A 12 -1.17 -28.12 17.33
C LEU A 12 -2.23 -28.88 16.50
N GLU A 13 -3.25 -28.16 15.99
CA GLU A 13 -4.33 -28.71 15.18
C GLU A 13 -3.98 -28.73 13.68
N GLY A 14 -2.92 -28.04 13.26
CA GLY A 14 -2.48 -27.96 11.86
C GLY A 14 -1.96 -26.60 11.44
N GLU A 15 -1.81 -26.45 10.13
CA GLU A 15 -1.27 -25.24 9.50
C GLU A 15 -2.26 -24.66 8.50
N ARG A 16 -2.26 -23.33 8.35
CA ARG A 16 -3.00 -22.64 7.29
C ARG A 16 -2.26 -21.41 6.82
N SER A 17 -2.49 -21.00 5.55
CA SER A 17 -1.97 -19.76 4.99
C SER A 17 -3.11 -18.78 4.78
N VAL A 18 -2.85 -17.51 5.11
CA VAL A 18 -3.83 -16.42 4.99
C VAL A 18 -3.19 -15.27 4.24
N PRO A 19 -3.88 -14.66 3.23
CA PRO A 19 -3.40 -13.43 2.62
C PRO A 19 -3.15 -12.35 3.68
N VAL A 20 -2.04 -11.61 3.57
CA VAL A 20 -1.69 -10.60 4.57
C VAL A 20 -2.76 -9.52 4.74
N CYS A 21 -3.58 -9.26 3.71
CA CYS A 21 -4.71 -8.33 3.78
C CYS A 21 -5.81 -8.79 4.73
N ASP A 22 -5.96 -10.09 4.92
CA ASP A 22 -7.03 -10.69 5.72
C ASP A 22 -6.59 -10.97 7.17
N VAL A 23 -5.31 -10.73 7.47
CA VAL A 23 -4.77 -10.89 8.83
C VAL A 23 -5.27 -9.80 9.77
N PHE A 24 -5.38 -8.55 9.29
CA PHE A 24 -5.69 -7.39 10.12
C PHE A 24 -7.19 -7.06 10.06
N LEU A 25 -7.92 -7.41 11.11
CA LEU A 25 -9.38 -7.18 11.23
C LEU A 25 -9.71 -5.79 11.80
N GLY A 26 -8.74 -5.11 12.39
CA GLY A 26 -8.91 -3.80 13.02
C GLY A 26 -7.76 -3.48 13.97
N PRO A 27 -7.78 -2.30 14.63
CA PRO A 27 -6.77 -1.96 15.60
C PRO A 27 -6.69 -2.98 16.74
N GLY A 28 -5.51 -3.60 16.90
CA GLY A 28 -5.27 -4.63 17.90
C GLY A 28 -6.03 -5.95 17.67
N ARG A 29 -6.64 -6.14 16.49
CA ARG A 29 -7.41 -7.36 16.18
C ARG A 29 -6.87 -8.01 14.92
N THR A 30 -6.65 -9.32 15.02
CA THR A 30 -6.18 -10.16 13.90
C THR A 30 -7.11 -11.36 13.71
N CYS A 31 -6.92 -12.07 12.58
CA CYS A 31 -7.63 -13.32 12.29
C CYS A 31 -7.03 -14.55 13.01
N LEU A 32 -5.99 -14.36 13.82
CA LEU A 32 -5.35 -15.46 14.54
C LEU A 32 -6.29 -16.02 15.61
N LYS A 33 -6.36 -17.35 15.68
CA LYS A 33 -7.00 -18.07 16.80
C LYS A 33 -6.09 -18.04 18.03
N PRO A 34 -6.63 -18.27 19.25
CA PRO A 34 -5.86 -18.19 20.51
C PRO A 34 -4.61 -19.08 20.56
N HIS A 35 -4.62 -20.20 19.82
CA HIS A 35 -3.52 -21.18 19.81
C HIS A 35 -2.68 -21.15 18.54
N GLU A 36 -2.86 -20.15 17.69
CA GLU A 36 -2.09 -19.99 16.46
C GLU A 36 -0.89 -19.06 16.65
N LEU A 37 0.22 -19.45 16.04
CA LEU A 37 1.43 -18.64 15.93
C LEU A 37 1.73 -18.34 14.46
N ILE A 38 2.34 -17.20 14.21
CA ILE A 38 2.87 -16.88 12.88
C ILE A 38 4.20 -17.62 12.73
N ARG A 39 4.24 -18.61 11.81
CA ARG A 39 5.48 -19.33 11.47
C ARG A 39 6.36 -18.50 10.52
N GLY A 40 5.74 -17.84 9.55
CA GLY A 40 6.47 -17.08 8.55
C GLY A 40 5.59 -16.23 7.66
N ILE A 41 6.26 -15.47 6.79
CA ILE A 41 5.62 -14.68 5.74
C ILE A 41 6.23 -15.10 4.41
N VAL A 42 5.41 -15.62 3.51
CA VAL A 42 5.81 -15.98 2.15
C VAL A 42 5.52 -14.81 1.23
N ILE A 43 6.56 -14.29 0.59
CA ILE A 43 6.44 -13.22 -0.41
C ILE A 43 6.69 -13.84 -1.78
N PRO A 44 5.67 -13.91 -2.66
CA PRO A 44 5.89 -14.42 -4.02
C PRO A 44 6.85 -13.50 -4.78
N ASP A 45 7.93 -14.07 -5.28
CA ASP A 45 8.79 -13.33 -6.22
C ASP A 45 8.13 -13.34 -7.60
N ARG A 46 7.71 -12.16 -8.04
CA ARG A 46 7.05 -11.97 -9.34
C ARG A 46 7.90 -11.16 -10.31
N GLY A 47 9.10 -10.75 -9.91
CA GLY A 47 10.00 -9.94 -10.74
C GLY A 47 9.46 -8.54 -11.08
N HIS A 48 8.35 -8.12 -10.46
CA HIS A 48 7.73 -6.82 -10.75
C HIS A 48 8.38 -5.67 -9.96
N PRO A 49 8.59 -4.50 -10.58
CA PRO A 49 9.02 -3.31 -9.88
C PRO A 49 8.11 -2.99 -8.69
N SER A 50 8.72 -2.74 -7.55
CA SER A 50 7.97 -2.42 -6.33
C SER A 50 8.73 -1.42 -5.47
N ALA A 51 8.00 -0.60 -4.72
CA ALA A 51 8.59 0.33 -3.78
C ALA A 51 7.66 0.64 -2.61
N PHE A 52 8.27 1.07 -1.53
CA PHE A 52 7.61 1.61 -0.36
C PHE A 52 8.10 3.02 -0.08
N VAL A 53 7.17 3.92 0.23
CA VAL A 53 7.43 5.30 0.65
C VAL A 53 6.62 5.61 1.90
N LYS A 54 7.27 6.21 2.87
CA LYS A 54 6.66 6.67 4.12
C LYS A 54 6.84 8.19 4.25
N LEU A 55 5.75 8.89 4.46
CA LEU A 55 5.76 10.29 4.87
C LEU A 55 5.63 10.36 6.39
N ALA A 56 6.61 10.98 7.02
CA ALA A 56 6.68 11.17 8.46
C ALA A 56 7.18 12.59 8.76
N ARG A 57 7.00 13.08 9.98
CA ARG A 57 7.48 14.41 10.38
C ARG A 57 9.00 14.47 10.54
N ARG A 58 9.61 13.34 10.91
CA ARG A 58 11.06 13.19 11.09
C ARG A 58 11.59 12.10 10.18
N LYS A 59 12.88 12.14 9.87
CA LYS A 59 13.54 11.17 8.98
C LYS A 59 13.63 9.77 9.62
N SER A 60 13.69 9.68 10.92
CA SER A 60 13.75 8.41 11.64
C SER A 60 12.89 8.44 12.90
N GLN A 61 12.57 7.25 13.46
CA GLN A 61 11.84 7.04 14.70
C GLN A 61 10.52 7.82 14.79
N ASP A 62 9.77 7.87 13.69
CA ASP A 62 8.49 8.58 13.63
C ASP A 62 7.40 7.71 13.00
N ILE A 63 6.18 7.90 13.50
CA ILE A 63 4.98 7.25 12.98
C ILE A 63 4.63 7.86 11.63
N ALA A 64 4.25 7.00 10.65
CA ALA A 64 3.81 7.47 9.35
C ALA A 64 2.59 8.39 9.45
N GLN A 65 2.64 9.54 8.80
CA GLN A 65 1.45 10.34 8.53
C GLN A 65 0.61 9.69 7.43
N VAL A 66 1.27 9.27 6.35
CA VAL A 66 0.74 8.44 5.26
C VAL A 66 1.88 7.57 4.75
N SER A 67 1.59 6.36 4.30
CA SER A 67 2.54 5.52 3.60
C SER A 67 1.89 4.83 2.42
N ALA A 68 2.68 4.54 1.39
CA ALA A 68 2.25 3.79 0.22
C ALA A 68 3.27 2.73 -0.15
N ALA A 69 2.78 1.55 -0.48
CA ALA A 69 3.52 0.46 -1.10
C ALA A 69 2.90 0.18 -2.46
N VAL A 70 3.72 0.10 -3.50
CA VAL A 70 3.25 -0.18 -4.87
C VAL A 70 4.00 -1.38 -5.43
N ARG A 71 3.32 -2.13 -6.29
CA ARG A 71 3.88 -3.11 -7.21
C ARG A 71 3.29 -2.83 -8.59
N LEU A 72 4.13 -2.78 -9.59
CA LEU A 72 3.76 -2.41 -10.95
C LEU A 72 4.00 -3.58 -11.90
N ASP A 73 3.08 -3.80 -12.82
CA ASP A 73 3.27 -4.60 -14.02
C ASP A 73 3.19 -3.64 -15.22
N MET A 74 4.31 -3.48 -15.93
CA MET A 74 4.47 -2.49 -16.99
C MET A 74 4.60 -3.18 -18.35
N ASP A 75 4.03 -2.56 -19.37
CA ASP A 75 4.25 -2.89 -20.77
C ASP A 75 4.75 -1.62 -21.47
N GLY A 76 6.08 -1.52 -21.61
CA GLY A 76 6.71 -0.26 -21.97
C GLY A 76 6.37 0.86 -20.97
N ASP A 77 5.73 1.92 -21.45
CA ASP A 77 5.30 3.04 -20.61
C ASP A 77 3.86 2.89 -20.07
N VAL A 78 3.13 1.86 -20.50
CA VAL A 78 1.75 1.61 -20.07
C VAL A 78 1.72 0.76 -18.81
N CYS A 79 0.95 1.19 -17.82
CA CYS A 79 0.69 0.41 -16.61
C CYS A 79 -0.35 -0.67 -16.89
N ARG A 80 0.08 -1.93 -17.08
CA ARG A 80 -0.82 -3.07 -17.31
C ARG A 80 -1.60 -3.41 -16.05
N ASP A 81 -0.91 -3.52 -14.94
CA ASP A 81 -1.52 -3.76 -13.62
C ASP A 81 -0.72 -3.08 -12.52
N VAL A 82 -1.41 -2.70 -11.45
CA VAL A 82 -0.82 -2.09 -10.28
C VAL A 82 -1.54 -2.54 -9.02
N VAL A 83 -0.80 -2.75 -7.96
CA VAL A 83 -1.35 -2.98 -6.62
C VAL A 83 -0.81 -1.92 -5.69
N ILE A 84 -1.72 -1.18 -5.05
CA ILE A 84 -1.40 -0.06 -4.16
C ILE A 84 -1.91 -0.35 -2.75
N GLY A 85 -0.99 -0.51 -1.80
CA GLY A 85 -1.31 -0.59 -0.38
C GLY A 85 -1.03 0.74 0.31
N MET A 86 -2.00 1.27 1.06
CA MET A 86 -1.85 2.53 1.80
C MET A 86 -2.00 2.32 3.30
N GLY A 87 -1.07 2.89 4.07
CA GLY A 87 -1.09 2.87 5.52
C GLY A 87 -1.31 4.25 6.14
N ALA A 88 -1.84 4.27 7.36
CA ALA A 88 -2.19 5.46 8.14
C ALA A 88 -3.31 6.32 7.51
N VAL A 89 -4.12 5.75 6.61
CA VAL A 89 -5.26 6.38 5.96
C VAL A 89 -6.60 5.77 6.37
N ALA A 90 -6.58 4.64 7.07
CA ALA A 90 -7.75 3.96 7.62
C ALA A 90 -7.38 3.25 8.94
N ALA A 91 -8.30 2.45 9.50
CA ALA A 91 -8.08 1.69 10.72
C ALA A 91 -7.00 0.61 10.57
N THR A 92 -6.87 0.04 9.37
CA THR A 92 -5.85 -0.91 8.95
C THR A 92 -5.20 -0.42 7.64
N VAL A 93 -4.20 -1.14 7.15
CA VAL A 93 -3.68 -0.93 5.80
C VAL A 93 -4.78 -1.30 4.80
N VAL A 94 -5.03 -0.42 3.83
CA VAL A 94 -6.04 -0.63 2.79
C VAL A 94 -5.40 -0.79 1.42
N ARG A 95 -6.08 -1.51 0.53
CA ARG A 95 -5.75 -1.54 -0.89
C ARG A 95 -6.51 -0.43 -1.59
N ALA A 96 -5.81 0.54 -2.15
CA ALA A 96 -6.40 1.71 -2.81
C ALA A 96 -6.83 1.37 -4.25
N LYS A 97 -7.87 0.56 -4.40
CA LYS A 97 -8.39 0.11 -5.71
C LYS A 97 -8.83 1.27 -6.60
N SER A 98 -9.41 2.31 -6.01
CA SER A 98 -9.79 3.52 -6.73
C SER A 98 -8.59 4.20 -7.39
N PHE A 99 -7.42 4.21 -6.76
CA PHE A 99 -6.18 4.71 -7.35
C PHE A 99 -5.59 3.75 -8.39
N GLU A 100 -5.74 2.44 -8.20
CA GLU A 100 -5.30 1.45 -9.18
C GLU A 100 -6.03 1.62 -10.51
N ILE A 101 -7.32 1.96 -10.48
CA ILE A 101 -8.15 2.21 -11.67
C ILE A 101 -7.63 3.42 -12.46
N LEU A 102 -7.15 4.47 -11.78
CA LEU A 102 -6.63 5.68 -12.43
C LEU A 102 -5.29 5.44 -13.16
N LEU A 103 -4.59 4.37 -12.82
CA LEU A 103 -3.29 4.06 -13.42
C LEU A 103 -3.38 2.96 -14.48
N ARG A 104 -4.31 2.01 -14.30
CA ARG A 104 -4.37 0.80 -15.13
C ARG A 104 -4.79 1.11 -16.56
N GLY A 105 -4.06 0.55 -17.52
CA GLY A 105 -4.31 0.67 -18.95
C GLY A 105 -3.89 2.01 -19.56
N LEU A 106 -3.26 2.90 -18.77
CA LEU A 106 -2.82 4.22 -19.23
C LEU A 106 -1.28 4.32 -19.27
N PRO A 107 -0.74 5.22 -20.12
CA PRO A 107 0.63 5.69 -19.96
C PRO A 107 0.84 6.20 -18.54
N ILE A 108 1.93 5.79 -17.91
CA ILE A 108 2.11 6.00 -16.47
C ILE A 108 2.07 7.48 -16.06
N GLU A 109 2.59 8.37 -16.88
CA GLU A 109 2.57 9.81 -16.58
C GLU A 109 1.14 10.40 -16.61
N GLU A 110 0.29 9.92 -17.52
CA GLU A 110 -1.13 10.33 -17.58
C GLU A 110 -1.88 9.83 -16.33
N GLY A 111 -1.68 8.58 -15.97
CA GLY A 111 -2.26 8.02 -14.74
C GLY A 111 -1.81 8.77 -13.49
N LEU A 112 -0.52 9.09 -13.38
CA LEU A 112 0.02 9.85 -12.25
C LEU A 112 -0.56 11.27 -12.15
N ALA A 113 -0.83 11.91 -13.29
CA ALA A 113 -1.47 13.23 -13.30
C ALA A 113 -2.87 13.20 -12.67
N GLN A 114 -3.62 12.09 -12.82
CA GLN A 114 -4.94 11.90 -12.23
C GLN A 114 -4.92 11.72 -10.70
N LEU A 115 -3.78 11.30 -10.13
CA LEU A 115 -3.64 11.16 -8.67
C LEU A 115 -3.53 12.51 -7.94
N ARG A 116 -3.22 13.59 -8.64
CA ARG A 116 -3.00 14.90 -8.02
C ARG A 116 -4.31 15.43 -7.43
N GLY A 117 -4.31 15.65 -6.12
CA GLY A 117 -5.50 16.09 -5.38
C GLY A 117 -6.58 15.02 -5.20
N ALA A 118 -6.39 13.82 -5.73
CA ALA A 118 -7.33 12.73 -5.54
C ALA A 118 -7.17 12.10 -4.15
N VAL A 119 -8.30 11.63 -3.60
CA VAL A 119 -8.38 10.89 -2.34
C VAL A 119 -9.00 9.53 -2.64
N PRO A 120 -8.35 8.42 -2.23
CA PRO A 120 -8.91 7.09 -2.52
C PRO A 120 -10.19 6.86 -1.71
N THR A 121 -11.19 6.28 -2.35
CA THR A 121 -12.50 6.00 -1.72
C THR A 121 -12.40 5.06 -0.53
N GLU A 122 -11.35 4.27 -0.46
CA GLU A 122 -11.06 3.34 0.63
C GLU A 122 -10.45 4.03 1.88
N ALA A 123 -10.09 5.32 1.78
CA ALA A 123 -9.57 6.06 2.92
C ALA A 123 -10.70 6.40 3.91
N SER A 124 -10.45 6.12 5.19
CA SER A 124 -11.36 6.42 6.29
C SER A 124 -10.57 7.02 7.45
N LEU A 125 -10.35 8.33 7.39
CA LEU A 125 -9.55 9.06 8.36
C LEU A 125 -10.34 9.27 9.66
N ARG A 126 -9.80 8.76 10.77
CA ARG A 126 -10.43 8.84 12.09
C ARG A 126 -10.38 10.24 12.70
N SER A 127 -9.26 10.95 12.50
CA SER A 127 -9.03 12.25 13.15
C SER A 127 -9.26 13.41 12.18
N PRO A 128 -10.06 14.41 12.54
CA PRO A 128 -10.24 15.60 11.74
C PRO A 128 -8.99 16.49 11.73
N ARG A 129 -8.15 16.41 12.78
CA ARG A 129 -7.05 17.36 13.03
C ARG A 129 -6.02 17.48 11.90
N ASN A 130 -5.78 16.40 11.14
CA ASN A 130 -4.82 16.38 10.04
C ASN A 130 -5.46 15.85 8.74
N ARG A 131 -6.79 15.88 8.66
CA ARG A 131 -7.53 15.30 7.53
C ARG A 131 -7.14 15.96 6.22
N ALA A 132 -7.30 17.28 6.12
CA ALA A 132 -6.99 18.02 4.90
C ALA A 132 -5.55 17.81 4.41
N TYR A 133 -4.59 17.81 5.35
CA TYR A 133 -3.20 17.53 5.02
C TYR A 133 -3.02 16.11 4.46
N LYS A 134 -3.60 15.10 5.14
CA LYS A 134 -3.50 13.71 4.68
C LYS A 134 -4.13 13.52 3.31
N GLU A 135 -5.32 14.07 3.09
CA GLU A 135 -6.02 14.02 1.80
C GLU A 135 -5.15 14.66 0.70
N ALA A 136 -4.58 15.83 0.93
CA ALA A 136 -3.72 16.51 -0.03
C ALA A 136 -2.46 15.71 -0.42
N VAL A 137 -1.92 14.89 0.48
CA VAL A 137 -0.66 14.15 0.23
C VAL A 137 -0.86 12.70 -0.21
N MET A 138 -2.07 12.15 -0.20
CA MET A 138 -2.32 10.75 -0.57
C MET A 138 -1.88 10.44 -2.00
N GLY A 139 -2.31 11.24 -2.97
CA GLY A 139 -1.89 11.07 -4.36
C GLY A 139 -0.39 11.27 -4.55
N VAL A 140 0.17 12.28 -3.88
CA VAL A 140 1.61 12.60 -3.96
C VAL A 140 2.48 11.43 -3.45
N ILE A 141 2.09 10.78 -2.34
CA ILE A 141 2.88 9.68 -1.79
C ILE A 141 2.84 8.44 -2.69
N VAL A 142 1.70 8.19 -3.35
CA VAL A 142 1.57 7.11 -4.34
C VAL A 142 2.40 7.44 -5.58
N GLU A 143 2.34 8.66 -6.12
CA GLU A 143 3.19 9.09 -7.23
C GLU A 143 4.68 8.87 -6.90
N ARG A 144 5.13 9.28 -5.71
CA ARG A 144 6.52 9.05 -5.27
C ARG A 144 6.88 7.57 -5.21
N ALA A 145 5.97 6.73 -4.74
CA ALA A 145 6.19 5.29 -4.67
C ALA A 145 6.30 4.66 -6.07
N VAL A 146 5.43 5.07 -7.01
CA VAL A 146 5.48 4.63 -8.41
C VAL A 146 6.80 5.05 -9.06
N ARG A 147 7.17 6.33 -8.98
CA ARG A 147 8.44 6.82 -9.54
C ARG A 147 9.65 6.09 -8.96
N LYS A 148 9.64 5.84 -7.65
CA LYS A 148 10.69 5.07 -6.99
C LYS A 148 10.75 3.62 -7.48
N ALA A 149 9.62 2.96 -7.68
CA ALA A 149 9.56 1.59 -8.21
C ALA A 149 10.15 1.51 -9.63
N LEU A 150 9.93 2.54 -10.45
CA LEU A 150 10.45 2.63 -11.82
C LEU A 150 11.91 3.13 -11.89
N GLY A 151 12.58 3.36 -10.76
CA GLY A 151 13.92 3.94 -10.73
C GLY A 151 13.99 5.41 -11.19
N ARG A 152 12.84 6.07 -11.35
CA ARG A 152 12.74 7.48 -11.76
C ARG A 152 12.84 8.38 -10.52
N ARG A 153 13.63 9.46 -10.60
CA ARG A 153 13.66 10.47 -9.51
C ARG A 153 12.31 11.19 -9.47
N SER A 154 11.74 11.31 -8.27
CA SER A 154 10.60 12.21 -8.07
C SER A 154 11.08 13.62 -8.38
N SER A 155 10.40 14.34 -9.29
CA SER A 155 10.61 15.77 -9.44
C SER A 155 10.24 16.42 -8.10
N CYS A 156 11.24 16.95 -7.40
CA CYS A 156 10.98 17.78 -6.22
C CYS A 156 10.25 19.04 -6.68
N LEU A 157 9.07 19.25 -6.16
CA LEU A 157 8.52 20.57 -5.91
C LEU A 157 8.89 20.97 -4.49
#